data_e830f7f6151b4eb046ea95536bb39e4f
#
_entry.id   e830f7f6151b4eb046ea95536bb39e4f
#
_cell.length_a   1.000
_cell.length_b   1.000
_cell.length_c   1.000
_cell.angle_alpha   90.00
_cell.angle_beta   90.00
_cell.angle_gamma   90.00
#
_symmetry.space_group_name_H-M   'P 1'
#
loop_
_entity.id
_entity.type
_entity.pdbx_description
1 polymer ?
#
loop_
_entity_poly.entity_id
_entity_poly.type
_entity_poly.pdbx_seq_one_letter_code
_entity_poly.pdbx_strand_id
1 'polypeptide(L)'
;RKKKSFEKFGMNLVPLMYVDGQKAVNDGCTLVHPITKEDIPDEEASKYVAIVEGQHRYTTAEETGLDEEKLFLYECYSNENTKEILSETNTITDPWSGADYANGAALFNPQNELAKFTKELADLGYPTTTIGYIACFAPGKLGKTAYCNLIAGKEIKTDYNLERAKYFLDAARTKFDNSFIAKRYLITVVAD
;
A
#
# COMPACT_ATOMS: atom_id res chain seq x y z
N ARG A 1 -10.19 4.64 -4.93
CA ARG A 1 -8.86 5.16 -4.58
C ARG A 1 -8.02 5.47 -5.82
N LYS A 2 -7.90 4.53 -6.79
CA LYS A 2 -7.16 4.71 -8.05
C LYS A 2 -7.72 5.88 -8.87
N LYS A 3 -9.03 5.96 -9.08
CA LYS A 3 -9.71 7.05 -9.76
C LYS A 3 -9.33 8.43 -9.20
N LYS A 4 -9.42 8.61 -7.87
CA LYS A 4 -9.01 9.86 -7.20
C LYS A 4 -7.53 10.20 -7.40
N SER A 5 -6.67 9.19 -7.57
CA SER A 5 -5.25 9.40 -7.88
C SER A 5 -5.08 9.95 -9.29
N PHE A 6 -5.75 9.39 -10.28
CA PHE A 6 -5.72 9.88 -11.66
C PHE A 6 -6.31 11.29 -11.78
N GLU A 7 -7.46 11.54 -11.15
CA GLU A 7 -8.07 12.87 -11.09
C GLU A 7 -7.12 13.92 -10.46
N LYS A 8 -6.36 13.51 -9.44
CA LYS A 8 -5.44 14.42 -8.73
C LYS A 8 -4.15 14.70 -9.49
N PHE A 9 -3.54 13.68 -10.09
CA PHE A 9 -2.20 13.77 -10.67
C PHE A 9 -2.21 13.88 -12.20
N GLY A 10 -3.33 13.57 -12.84
CA GLY A 10 -3.47 13.59 -14.29
C GLY A 10 -2.60 12.57 -15.03
N MET A 11 -2.09 11.55 -14.30
CA MET A 11 -1.22 10.51 -14.84
C MET A 11 -1.18 9.28 -13.93
N ASN A 12 -0.67 8.15 -14.42
CA ASN A 12 -0.36 7.02 -13.57
C ASN A 12 1.01 7.23 -12.88
N LEU A 13 1.02 7.27 -11.55
CA LEU A 13 2.25 7.44 -10.77
C LEU A 13 3.15 6.19 -10.75
N VAL A 14 2.58 5.03 -11.05
CA VAL A 14 3.26 3.74 -11.15
C VAL A 14 3.08 3.22 -12.56
N PRO A 15 4.14 3.01 -13.34
CA PRO A 15 4.04 2.50 -14.69
C PRO A 15 3.30 1.16 -14.75
N LEU A 16 2.64 0.91 -15.87
CA LEU A 16 2.14 -0.43 -16.20
C LEU A 16 3.29 -1.23 -16.78
N MET A 17 3.38 -2.50 -16.45
CA MET A 17 4.38 -3.39 -17.07
C MET A 17 3.70 -4.28 -18.10
N TYR A 18 4.33 -4.40 -19.28
CA TYR A 18 3.82 -5.22 -20.35
C TYR A 18 4.93 -6.08 -20.98
N VAL A 19 4.50 -7.11 -21.69
CA VAL A 19 5.31 -7.89 -22.63
C VAL A 19 4.67 -7.81 -24.01
N ASP A 20 5.44 -8.12 -25.04
CA ASP A 20 4.92 -8.25 -26.39
C ASP A 20 3.78 -9.27 -26.46
N GLY A 21 2.70 -8.94 -27.18
CA GLY A 21 1.53 -9.79 -27.24
C GLY A 21 1.79 -11.12 -27.92
N GLN A 22 2.61 -11.14 -28.99
CA GLN A 22 2.99 -12.38 -29.67
C GLN A 22 3.83 -13.28 -28.75
N LYS A 23 4.74 -12.68 -27.96
CA LYS A 23 5.47 -13.42 -26.94
C LYS A 23 4.52 -14.06 -25.95
N ALA A 24 3.54 -13.31 -25.43
CA ALA A 24 2.58 -13.83 -24.47
C ALA A 24 1.79 -15.03 -25.02
N VAL A 25 1.34 -14.97 -26.28
CA VAL A 25 0.65 -16.08 -26.94
C VAL A 25 1.59 -17.28 -27.15
N ASN A 26 2.83 -17.04 -27.59
CA ASN A 26 3.84 -18.11 -27.72
C ASN A 26 4.15 -18.79 -26.39
N ASP A 27 4.03 -18.07 -25.28
CA ASP A 27 4.17 -18.58 -23.90
C ASP A 27 2.89 -19.28 -23.41
N GLY A 28 1.86 -19.39 -24.26
CA GLY A 28 0.60 -20.08 -23.98
C GLY A 28 -0.39 -19.25 -23.15
N CYS A 29 -0.30 -17.92 -23.23
CA CYS A 29 -1.32 -17.02 -22.68
C CYS A 29 -2.42 -16.76 -23.71
N THR A 30 -3.66 -16.55 -23.26
CA THR A 30 -4.73 -15.98 -24.09
C THR A 30 -4.79 -14.48 -23.82
N LEU A 31 -4.81 -13.68 -24.89
CA LEU A 31 -4.99 -12.24 -24.78
C LEU A 31 -6.47 -11.90 -24.73
N VAL A 32 -6.83 -11.06 -23.78
CA VAL A 32 -8.22 -10.61 -23.57
C VAL A 32 -8.25 -9.09 -23.55
N HIS A 33 -9.15 -8.49 -24.32
CA HIS A 33 -9.31 -7.04 -24.29
C HIS A 33 -9.79 -6.59 -22.89
N PRO A 34 -9.10 -5.66 -22.23
CA PRO A 34 -9.33 -5.37 -20.81
C PRO A 34 -10.70 -4.75 -20.53
N ILE A 35 -11.33 -4.12 -21.51
CA ILE A 35 -12.64 -3.45 -21.38
C ILE A 35 -13.77 -4.33 -21.90
N THR A 36 -13.71 -4.75 -23.16
CA THR A 36 -14.79 -5.55 -23.79
C THR A 36 -14.85 -6.98 -23.28
N LYS A 37 -13.72 -7.49 -22.74
CA LYS A 37 -13.54 -8.88 -22.30
C LYS A 37 -13.60 -9.92 -23.44
N GLU A 38 -13.46 -9.48 -24.65
CA GLU A 38 -13.37 -10.36 -25.82
C GLU A 38 -11.98 -10.90 -25.97
N ASP A 39 -11.87 -12.15 -26.41
CA ASP A 39 -10.59 -12.77 -26.74
C ASP A 39 -10.01 -12.13 -28.01
N ILE A 40 -8.71 -11.87 -27.97
CA ILE A 40 -7.95 -11.37 -29.12
C ILE A 40 -7.39 -12.61 -29.86
N PRO A 41 -7.67 -12.76 -31.17
CA PRO A 41 -7.15 -13.87 -31.93
C PRO A 41 -5.62 -13.93 -31.94
N ASP A 42 -5.04 -15.13 -31.85
CA ASP A 42 -3.60 -15.33 -31.76
C ASP A 42 -2.84 -14.71 -32.96
N GLU A 43 -3.43 -14.75 -34.15
CA GLU A 43 -2.87 -14.14 -35.36
C GLU A 43 -2.82 -12.62 -35.34
N GLU A 44 -3.55 -11.98 -34.41
CA GLU A 44 -3.52 -10.54 -34.20
C GLU A 44 -2.65 -10.12 -33.03
N ALA A 45 -2.12 -11.08 -32.25
CA ALA A 45 -1.39 -10.84 -31.01
C ALA A 45 -0.23 -9.84 -31.16
N SER A 46 0.46 -9.85 -32.29
CA SER A 46 1.57 -8.93 -32.60
C SER A 46 1.16 -7.44 -32.71
N LYS A 47 -0.14 -7.15 -32.79
CA LYS A 47 -0.66 -5.77 -32.78
C LYS A 47 -0.91 -5.24 -31.37
N TYR A 48 -0.78 -6.08 -30.36
CA TYR A 48 -1.13 -5.78 -28.97
C TYR A 48 0.06 -5.98 -28.03
N VAL A 49 -0.09 -5.45 -26.84
CA VAL A 49 0.78 -5.73 -25.70
C VAL A 49 -0.02 -6.42 -24.60
N ALA A 50 0.60 -7.36 -23.91
CA ALA A 50 0.01 -8.05 -22.76
C ALA A 50 0.44 -7.34 -21.47
N ILE A 51 -0.49 -6.69 -20.76
CA ILE A 51 -0.22 -6.05 -19.49
C ILE A 51 -0.08 -7.11 -18.41
N VAL A 52 1.13 -7.30 -17.90
CA VAL A 52 1.46 -8.29 -16.87
C VAL A 52 1.36 -7.71 -15.46
N GLU A 53 1.48 -6.37 -15.30
CA GLU A 53 1.23 -5.68 -14.03
C GLU A 53 0.51 -4.35 -14.28
N GLY A 54 -0.50 -4.07 -13.46
CA GLY A 54 -1.25 -2.82 -13.52
C GLY A 54 -2.56 -2.87 -14.30
N GLN A 55 -3.08 -4.03 -14.68
CA GLN A 55 -4.34 -4.20 -15.43
C GLN A 55 -5.50 -3.35 -14.83
N HIS A 56 -5.65 -3.37 -13.51
CA HIS A 56 -6.65 -2.54 -12.83
C HIS A 56 -6.37 -1.03 -12.91
N ARG A 57 -5.11 -0.61 -13.11
CA ARG A 57 -4.78 0.80 -13.33
C ARG A 57 -5.16 1.20 -14.75
N TYR A 58 -4.88 0.35 -15.73
CA TYR A 58 -5.30 0.57 -17.10
C TYR A 58 -6.83 0.74 -17.20
N THR A 59 -7.60 -0.23 -16.69
CA THR A 59 -9.07 -0.14 -16.69
C THR A 59 -9.58 1.14 -16.03
N THR A 60 -8.97 1.55 -14.90
CA THR A 60 -9.36 2.80 -14.23
C THR A 60 -8.99 4.04 -15.06
N ALA A 61 -7.87 4.01 -15.78
CA ALA A 61 -7.47 5.12 -16.66
C ALA A 61 -8.49 5.32 -17.78
N GLU A 62 -8.88 4.24 -18.44
CA GLU A 62 -9.95 4.24 -19.45
C GLU A 62 -11.28 4.80 -18.90
N GLU A 63 -11.72 4.29 -17.74
CA GLU A 63 -12.95 4.75 -17.07
C GLU A 63 -12.92 6.23 -16.69
N THR A 64 -11.75 6.80 -16.50
CA THR A 64 -11.58 8.21 -16.12
C THR A 64 -11.31 9.12 -17.30
N GLY A 65 -11.17 8.55 -18.52
CA GLY A 65 -10.80 9.30 -19.71
C GLY A 65 -9.41 9.93 -19.60
N LEU A 66 -8.47 9.23 -18.93
CA LEU A 66 -7.09 9.67 -18.88
C LEU A 66 -6.50 9.63 -20.28
N ASP A 67 -5.85 10.73 -20.68
CA ASP A 67 -5.12 10.85 -21.93
C ASP A 67 -4.06 9.73 -22.04
N GLU A 68 -4.06 8.99 -23.13
CA GLU A 68 -3.14 7.88 -23.36
C GLU A 68 -1.67 8.31 -23.29
N GLU A 69 -1.35 9.55 -23.70
CA GLU A 69 0.00 10.10 -23.62
C GLU A 69 0.49 10.26 -22.16
N LYS A 70 -0.43 10.24 -21.19
CA LYS A 70 -0.15 10.30 -19.75
C LYS A 70 -0.13 8.95 -19.08
N LEU A 71 -0.30 7.89 -19.87
CA LEU A 71 -0.23 6.51 -19.40
C LEU A 71 1.18 5.95 -19.62
N PHE A 72 1.96 5.88 -18.56
CA PHE A 72 3.31 5.35 -18.63
C PHE A 72 3.30 3.82 -18.62
N LEU A 73 3.92 3.25 -19.66
CA LEU A 73 4.13 1.82 -19.81
C LEU A 73 5.63 1.51 -19.74
N TYR A 74 5.95 0.37 -19.18
CA TYR A 74 7.31 -0.18 -19.10
C TYR A 74 7.33 -1.56 -19.73
N GLU A 75 8.22 -1.79 -20.71
CA GLU A 75 8.38 -3.07 -21.35
C GLU A 75 9.26 -4.00 -20.52
N CYS A 76 8.79 -5.21 -20.30
CA CYS A 76 9.56 -6.26 -19.66
C CYS A 76 10.32 -7.06 -20.73
N TYR A 77 11.62 -6.85 -20.83
CA TYR A 77 12.50 -7.53 -21.78
C TYR A 77 12.99 -8.90 -21.31
N SER A 78 12.38 -9.49 -20.29
CA SER A 78 12.75 -10.81 -19.82
C SER A 78 12.46 -11.88 -20.88
N ASN A 79 13.37 -12.84 -21.02
CA ASN A 79 13.16 -14.03 -21.86
C ASN A 79 12.38 -15.14 -21.13
N GLU A 80 12.08 -14.96 -19.84
CA GLU A 80 11.30 -15.90 -19.06
C GLU A 80 9.86 -16.01 -19.58
N ASN A 81 9.20 -17.12 -19.25
CA ASN A 81 7.81 -17.35 -19.66
C ASN A 81 6.89 -16.27 -19.07
N THR A 82 6.00 -15.74 -19.88
CA THR A 82 5.06 -14.67 -19.48
C THR A 82 4.23 -15.05 -18.27
N LYS A 83 3.87 -16.34 -18.08
CA LYS A 83 3.13 -16.79 -16.90
C LYS A 83 3.97 -16.75 -15.62
N GLU A 84 5.28 -17.00 -15.73
CA GLU A 84 6.23 -16.86 -14.62
C GLU A 84 6.41 -15.40 -14.25
N ILE A 85 6.60 -14.51 -15.24
CA ILE A 85 6.66 -13.07 -15.04
C ILE A 85 5.40 -12.58 -14.32
N LEU A 86 4.22 -12.98 -14.78
CA LEU A 86 2.94 -12.61 -14.19
C LEU A 86 2.80 -13.11 -12.74
N SER A 87 3.22 -14.35 -12.47
CA SER A 87 3.20 -14.93 -11.13
C SER A 87 4.14 -14.17 -10.19
N GLU A 88 5.38 -13.94 -10.63
CA GLU A 88 6.41 -13.27 -9.83
C GLU A 88 6.03 -11.83 -9.51
N THR A 89 5.58 -11.05 -10.49
CA THR A 89 5.16 -9.65 -10.26
C THR A 89 4.03 -9.52 -9.25
N ASN A 90 3.18 -10.51 -9.12
CA ASN A 90 2.12 -10.53 -8.10
C ASN A 90 2.62 -10.93 -6.70
N THR A 91 3.77 -11.62 -6.61
CA THR A 91 4.33 -12.11 -5.34
C THR A 91 5.39 -11.19 -4.75
N ILE A 92 6.22 -10.54 -5.56
CA ILE A 92 7.29 -9.66 -5.08
C ILE A 92 6.83 -8.27 -4.63
N THR A 93 5.60 -7.86 -4.97
CA THR A 93 5.02 -6.59 -4.52
C THR A 93 4.52 -6.73 -3.09
N ASP A 94 5.40 -6.63 -2.13
CA ASP A 94 5.01 -6.56 -0.73
C ASP A 94 4.30 -5.25 -0.42
N PRO A 95 3.03 -5.29 0.03
CA PRO A 95 2.37 -4.07 0.50
C PRO A 95 3.07 -3.58 1.77
N TRP A 96 3.21 -2.27 1.90
CA TRP A 96 3.74 -1.68 3.13
C TRP A 96 3.06 -2.28 4.36
N SER A 97 3.88 -2.79 5.25
CA SER A 97 3.47 -3.25 6.57
C SER A 97 3.05 -2.06 7.46
N GLY A 98 2.46 -2.34 8.60
CA GLY A 98 2.19 -1.29 9.59
C GLY A 98 3.44 -0.54 10.02
N ALA A 99 4.57 -1.25 10.20
CA ALA A 99 5.85 -0.66 10.56
C ALA A 99 6.38 0.28 9.48
N ASP A 100 6.24 -0.08 8.18
CA ASP A 100 6.66 0.77 7.07
C ASP A 100 5.88 2.09 7.05
N TYR A 101 4.57 2.05 7.35
CA TYR A 101 3.76 3.25 7.47
C TYR A 101 4.20 4.14 8.64
N ALA A 102 4.53 3.56 9.80
CA ALA A 102 5.01 4.31 10.96
C ALA A 102 6.38 4.94 10.68
N ASN A 103 7.30 4.17 10.08
CA ASN A 103 8.61 4.64 9.66
C ASN A 103 8.51 5.76 8.61
N GLY A 104 7.67 5.58 7.59
CA GLY A 104 7.41 6.59 6.57
C GLY A 104 6.85 7.87 7.16
N ALA A 105 5.92 7.79 8.11
CA ALA A 105 5.36 8.96 8.78
C ALA A 105 6.44 9.76 9.53
N ALA A 106 7.32 9.10 10.27
CA ALA A 106 8.41 9.76 10.99
C ALA A 106 9.49 10.30 10.07
N LEU A 107 9.78 9.61 8.96
CA LEU A 107 10.76 10.05 7.96
C LEU A 107 10.31 11.36 7.27
N PHE A 108 9.05 11.42 6.82
CA PHE A 108 8.51 12.57 6.09
C PHE A 108 8.00 13.70 7.00
N ASN A 109 7.78 13.41 8.29
CA ASN A 109 7.36 14.38 9.29
C ASN A 109 8.17 14.26 10.60
N PRO A 110 9.48 14.54 10.56
CA PRO A 110 10.37 14.32 11.70
C PRO A 110 10.10 15.22 12.90
N GLN A 111 9.27 16.27 12.74
CA GLN A 111 8.87 17.14 13.86
C GLN A 111 7.53 16.77 14.47
N ASN A 112 6.79 15.83 13.87
CA ASN A 112 5.49 15.41 14.38
C ASN A 112 5.66 14.39 15.52
N GLU A 113 5.21 14.76 16.71
CA GLU A 113 5.37 13.95 17.92
C GLU A 113 4.62 12.60 17.84
N LEU A 114 3.46 12.56 17.17
CA LEU A 114 2.75 11.30 16.97
C LEU A 114 3.51 10.38 16.02
N ALA A 115 4.10 10.92 14.96
CA ALA A 115 4.91 10.14 14.02
C ALA A 115 6.15 9.54 14.71
N LYS A 116 6.85 10.33 15.54
CA LYS A 116 7.97 9.84 16.37
C LYS A 116 7.51 8.72 17.30
N PHE A 117 6.45 8.96 18.07
CA PHE A 117 5.90 7.99 19.00
C PHE A 117 5.51 6.67 18.32
N THR A 118 4.86 6.75 17.16
CA THR A 118 4.47 5.54 16.44
C THR A 118 5.66 4.76 15.92
N LYS A 119 6.70 5.46 15.44
CA LYS A 119 7.96 4.84 15.00
C LYS A 119 8.68 4.16 16.16
N GLU A 120 8.86 4.84 17.29
CA GLU A 120 9.53 4.29 18.47
C GLU A 120 8.90 2.96 18.91
N LEU A 121 7.57 2.89 18.95
CA LEU A 121 6.89 1.66 19.32
C LEU A 121 6.94 0.60 18.22
N ALA A 122 6.90 0.98 16.93
CA ALA A 122 7.07 0.05 15.83
C ALA A 122 8.46 -0.58 15.84
N ASP A 123 9.52 0.18 16.12
CA ASP A 123 10.90 -0.30 16.27
C ASP A 123 11.04 -1.29 17.45
N LEU A 124 10.23 -1.14 18.49
CA LEU A 124 10.13 -2.08 19.62
C LEU A 124 9.24 -3.30 19.32
N GLY A 125 8.76 -3.46 18.08
CA GLY A 125 7.97 -4.59 17.63
C GLY A 125 6.47 -4.51 17.97
N TYR A 126 5.94 -3.34 18.36
CA TYR A 126 4.51 -3.18 18.59
C TYR A 126 3.74 -3.17 17.28
N PRO A 127 2.67 -3.97 17.12
CA PRO A 127 1.76 -3.85 15.98
C PRO A 127 1.12 -2.45 15.91
N THR A 128 0.96 -1.88 14.73
CA THR A 128 0.37 -0.54 14.57
C THR A 128 -1.05 -0.42 15.11
N THR A 129 -1.80 -1.53 15.14
CA THR A 129 -3.11 -1.57 15.80
C THR A 129 -3.03 -1.38 17.31
N THR A 130 -2.00 -1.93 17.97
CA THR A 130 -1.73 -1.72 19.40
C THR A 130 -1.22 -0.30 19.64
N ILE A 131 -0.31 0.19 18.81
CA ILE A 131 0.20 1.57 18.88
C ILE A 131 -0.96 2.57 18.80
N GLY A 132 -1.85 2.38 17.83
CA GLY A 132 -3.03 3.24 17.66
C GLY A 132 -3.98 3.19 18.87
N TYR A 133 -4.15 2.01 19.47
CA TYR A 133 -4.98 1.89 20.67
C TYR A 133 -4.35 2.61 21.87
N ILE A 134 -3.05 2.47 22.06
CA ILE A 134 -2.32 3.16 23.14
C ILE A 134 -2.37 4.68 22.94
N ALA A 135 -2.15 5.17 21.72
CA ALA A 135 -2.17 6.60 21.43
C ALA A 135 -3.55 7.24 21.63
N CYS A 136 -4.61 6.53 21.25
CA CYS A 136 -5.98 7.06 21.22
C CYS A 136 -6.83 6.58 22.42
N PHE A 137 -6.41 5.55 23.16
CA PHE A 137 -7.23 4.81 24.12
C PHE A 137 -8.59 4.37 23.53
N ALA A 138 -8.58 4.07 22.24
CA ALA A 138 -9.74 3.58 21.51
C ALA A 138 -9.29 2.73 20.31
N PRO A 139 -9.98 1.61 20.03
CA PRO A 139 -9.61 0.73 18.93
C PRO A 139 -9.86 1.37 17.56
N GLY A 140 -9.00 1.06 16.58
CA GLY A 140 -9.21 1.39 15.17
C GLY A 140 -9.12 2.88 14.79
N LYS A 141 -8.73 3.76 15.70
CA LYS A 141 -8.66 5.21 15.45
C LYS A 141 -7.45 5.63 14.62
N LEU A 142 -6.31 4.96 14.77
CA LEU A 142 -5.08 5.25 14.04
C LEU A 142 -4.80 4.13 13.01
N GLY A 143 -5.51 4.17 11.90
CA GLY A 143 -5.38 3.19 10.82
C GLY A 143 -4.51 3.70 9.67
N LYS A 144 -4.39 2.90 8.60
CA LYS A 144 -3.60 3.18 7.38
C LYS A 144 -3.83 4.61 6.83
N THR A 145 -5.08 5.08 6.81
CA THR A 145 -5.43 6.42 6.31
C THR A 145 -4.79 7.52 7.16
N ALA A 146 -4.74 7.36 8.48
CA ALA A 146 -4.10 8.33 9.37
C ALA A 146 -2.59 8.40 9.09
N TYR A 147 -1.90 7.26 8.95
CA TYR A 147 -0.50 7.23 8.57
C TYR A 147 -0.24 7.85 7.19
N CYS A 148 -1.08 7.58 6.18
CA CYS A 148 -0.96 8.23 4.89
C CYS A 148 -1.12 9.76 4.97
N ASN A 149 -1.97 10.25 5.89
CA ASN A 149 -2.11 11.70 6.13
C ASN A 149 -0.86 12.26 6.82
N LEU A 150 -0.32 11.56 7.82
CA LEU A 150 0.95 11.94 8.46
C LEU A 150 2.09 12.01 7.43
N ILE A 151 2.24 11.00 6.58
CA ILE A 151 3.25 11.00 5.49
C ILE A 151 3.07 12.20 4.57
N ALA A 152 1.83 12.58 4.27
CA ALA A 152 1.52 13.72 3.41
C ALA A 152 1.57 15.08 4.13
N GLY A 153 2.02 15.14 5.38
CA GLY A 153 2.06 16.37 6.18
C GLY A 153 0.69 16.96 6.50
N LYS A 154 -0.36 16.13 6.44
CA LYS A 154 -1.74 16.56 6.71
C LYS A 154 -2.12 16.31 8.16
N GLU A 155 -2.99 17.18 8.66
CA GLU A 155 -3.65 16.99 9.94
C GLU A 155 -4.47 15.69 9.97
N ILE A 156 -4.40 14.95 11.06
CA ILE A 156 -5.24 13.79 11.30
C ILE A 156 -6.41 14.20 12.19
N LYS A 157 -7.61 13.75 11.80
CA LYS A 157 -8.86 14.04 12.55
C LYS A 157 -9.10 13.05 13.71
N THR A 158 -8.05 12.45 14.23
CA THR A 158 -8.15 11.44 15.28
C THR A 158 -7.68 12.06 16.59
N ASP A 159 -8.52 11.98 17.61
CA ASP A 159 -8.14 12.39 18.95
C ASP A 159 -7.12 11.41 19.52
N TYR A 160 -5.98 11.92 19.93
CA TYR A 160 -4.93 11.16 20.61
C TYR A 160 -4.35 11.97 21.77
N ASN A 161 -3.79 11.26 22.74
CA ASN A 161 -3.15 11.90 23.89
C ASN A 161 -1.83 11.20 24.23
N LEU A 162 -0.72 11.78 23.77
CA LEU A 162 0.61 11.18 23.94
C LEU A 162 1.09 11.19 25.39
N GLU A 163 0.69 12.16 26.22
CA GLU A 163 1.05 12.18 27.65
C GLU A 163 0.42 10.98 28.35
N ARG A 164 -0.87 10.75 28.12
CA ARG A 164 -1.57 9.57 28.67
C ARG A 164 -0.97 8.27 28.13
N ALA A 165 -0.64 8.22 26.83
CA ALA A 165 -0.02 7.05 26.21
C ALA A 165 1.35 6.73 26.82
N LYS A 166 2.20 7.73 27.03
CA LYS A 166 3.51 7.59 27.66
C LYS A 166 3.36 7.15 29.12
N TYR A 167 2.49 7.80 29.89
CA TYR A 167 2.19 7.41 31.29
C TYR A 167 1.75 5.94 31.37
N PHE A 168 0.84 5.51 30.50
CA PHE A 168 0.42 4.10 30.44
C PHE A 168 1.61 3.17 30.17
N LEU A 169 2.45 3.48 29.18
CA LEU A 169 3.60 2.65 28.84
C LEU A 169 4.61 2.58 29.99
N ASP A 170 4.89 3.68 30.65
CA ASP A 170 5.83 3.74 31.77
C ASP A 170 5.30 2.91 32.93
N ALA A 171 4.02 3.07 33.30
CA ALA A 171 3.39 2.27 34.32
C ALA A 171 3.36 0.77 33.96
N ALA A 172 3.02 0.42 32.74
CA ALA A 172 2.97 -0.96 32.27
C ALA A 172 4.36 -1.63 32.27
N ARG A 173 5.40 -0.92 31.85
CA ARG A 173 6.78 -1.41 31.81
C ARG A 173 7.37 -1.70 33.20
N THR A 174 6.80 -1.18 34.29
CA THR A 174 7.22 -1.56 35.64
C THR A 174 6.86 -2.99 36.01
N LYS A 175 5.90 -3.60 35.31
CA LYS A 175 5.34 -4.93 35.62
C LYS A 175 5.42 -5.93 34.50
N PHE A 176 5.47 -5.46 33.24
CA PHE A 176 5.39 -6.29 32.03
C PHE A 176 6.51 -5.92 31.07
N ASP A 177 6.96 -6.89 30.30
CA ASP A 177 7.87 -6.65 29.19
C ASP A 177 7.15 -6.08 27.94
N ASN A 178 7.91 -5.52 27.01
CA ASN A 178 7.37 -4.93 25.78
C ASN A 178 6.60 -5.96 24.94
N SER A 179 7.02 -7.23 24.97
CA SER A 179 6.37 -8.28 24.16
C SER A 179 4.97 -8.59 24.65
N PHE A 180 4.73 -8.46 25.96
CA PHE A 180 3.40 -8.60 26.56
C PHE A 180 2.53 -7.37 26.29
N ILE A 181 3.09 -6.17 26.48
CA ILE A 181 2.36 -4.91 26.25
C ILE A 181 1.95 -4.78 24.78
N ALA A 182 2.81 -5.22 23.84
CA ALA A 182 2.55 -5.24 22.42
C ALA A 182 1.35 -6.12 22.00
N LYS A 183 0.95 -7.09 22.81
CA LYS A 183 -0.20 -7.99 22.54
C LYS A 183 -1.58 -7.36 22.71
N ARG A 184 -1.67 -6.07 22.99
CA ARG A 184 -2.91 -5.29 23.07
C ARG A 184 -3.85 -5.61 24.25
N TYR A 185 -3.73 -6.78 24.89
CA TYR A 185 -4.63 -7.16 26.00
C TYR A 185 -4.67 -6.14 27.13
N LEU A 186 -3.49 -5.67 27.55
CA LEU A 186 -3.37 -4.74 28.65
C LEU A 186 -4.08 -3.41 28.37
N ILE A 187 -3.84 -2.81 27.20
CA ILE A 187 -4.50 -1.54 26.83
C ILE A 187 -6.00 -1.70 26.65
N THR A 188 -6.47 -2.87 26.19
CA THR A 188 -7.91 -3.13 26.09
C THR A 188 -8.58 -3.06 27.47
N VAL A 189 -7.99 -3.71 28.48
CA VAL A 189 -8.56 -3.72 29.85
C VAL A 189 -8.48 -2.34 30.55
N VAL A 190 -7.47 -1.54 30.21
CA VAL A 190 -7.27 -0.21 30.87
C VAL A 190 -8.10 0.88 30.17
N ALA A 191 -8.45 0.72 28.91
CA ALA A 191 -9.19 1.72 28.13
C ALA A 191 -10.71 1.55 28.21
N ASP A 192 -11.22 0.38 28.64
CA ASP A 192 -12.63 0.10 28.93
C ASP A 192 -13.00 0.65 30.35
#